data_47f90d922372d2236569a9d2b2958137
#
_entry.id   47f90d922372d2236569a9d2b2958137
#
_cell.length_a   1.000
_cell.length_b   1.000
_cell.length_c   1.000
_cell.angle_alpha   90.00
_cell.angle_beta   90.00
_cell.angle_gamma   90.00
#
_symmetry.space_group_name_H-M   'P 1'
#
loop_
_entity.id
_entity.type
_entity.pdbx_description
1 polymer ?
#
loop_
_entity_poly.entity_id
_entity_poly.type
_entity_poly.pdbx_seq_one_letter_code
_entity_poly.pdbx_strand_id
1 'polypeptide(L)' 'MWKVYKHNGRYIMGELISSHRSESAAIKKAEKKIKFKFTEREEKKNEIRIWLDDEKHMPVGIIVHKLKGT' A
#
# COMPACT_ATOMS: atom_id res chain seq x y z
N MET A 1 -6.04 -2.78 -10.42
CA MET A 1 -6.63 -2.17 -9.21
C MET A 1 -5.56 -1.87 -8.20
N TRP A 2 -5.75 -0.83 -7.46
CA TRP A 2 -4.87 -0.46 -6.35
C TRP A 2 -5.41 -1.09 -5.09
N LYS A 3 -4.69 -2.04 -4.54
CA LYS A 3 -5.14 -2.78 -3.35
C LYS A 3 -4.39 -2.33 -2.13
N VAL A 4 -5.14 -2.01 -1.09
CA VAL A 4 -4.58 -1.56 0.18
C VAL A 4 -4.54 -2.72 1.15
N TYR A 5 -3.35 -3.00 1.69
CA TYR A 5 -3.16 -4.06 2.67
C TYR A 5 -2.64 -3.50 3.97
N LYS A 6 -3.09 -4.05 5.07
CA LYS A 6 -2.53 -3.75 6.37
C LYS A 6 -1.28 -4.63 6.56
N HIS A 7 -0.21 -4.04 7.04
CA HIS A 7 1.01 -4.79 7.35
C HIS A 7 0.94 -5.28 8.79
N ASN A 8 1.22 -6.54 9.00
CA ASN A 8 1.10 -7.12 10.34
C ASN A 8 2.43 -7.29 11.07
N GLY A 9 3.44 -6.59 10.64
CA GLY A 9 4.71 -6.52 11.35
C GLY A 9 5.78 -7.53 11.01
N ARG A 10 5.47 -8.59 10.31
CA ARG A 10 6.50 -9.59 9.98
C ARG A 10 6.85 -9.67 8.52
N TYR A 11 5.87 -9.78 7.71
CA TYR A 11 6.06 -9.88 6.30
C TYR A 11 4.90 -9.29 5.65
N ILE A 12 5.10 -8.49 4.80
CA ILE A 12 4.38 -8.31 3.71
C ILE A 12 2.95 -7.96 3.83
N MET A 13 2.14 -8.66 3.27
CA MET A 13 0.77 -8.32 3.11
C MET A 13 -0.04 -8.98 4.18
N GLY A 14 -0.57 -8.19 5.08
CA GLY A 14 -1.55 -8.66 6.01
C GLY A 14 -2.92 -8.66 5.35
N GLU A 15 -3.92 -8.21 6.08
CA GLU A 15 -5.29 -8.21 5.62
C GLU A 15 -5.53 -7.20 4.49
N LEU A 16 -6.27 -7.61 3.47
CA LEU A 16 -6.73 -6.70 2.43
C LEU A 16 -7.79 -5.78 3.00
N ILE A 17 -7.54 -4.49 2.95
CA ILE A 17 -8.48 -3.47 3.45
C ILE A 17 -9.46 -3.06 2.37
N SER A 18 -8.97 -2.75 1.18
CA SER A 18 -9.82 -2.24 0.11
C SER A 18 -9.14 -2.32 -1.25
N SER A 19 -9.92 -2.13 -2.30
CA SER A 19 -9.42 -2.07 -3.68
C SER A 19 -10.00 -0.83 -4.35
N HIS A 20 -9.20 -0.16 -5.15
CA HIS A 20 -9.59 1.09 -5.81
C HIS A 20 -9.06 1.16 -7.22
N ARG A 21 -9.71 1.96 -8.05
CA ARG A 21 -9.28 2.15 -9.43
C ARG A 21 -8.15 3.16 -9.56
N SER A 22 -7.98 4.04 -8.59
CA SER A 22 -6.94 5.05 -8.64
C SER A 22 -6.04 5.01 -7.43
N GLU A 23 -4.81 5.46 -7.62
CA GLU A 23 -3.83 5.58 -6.56
C GLU A 23 -4.31 6.54 -5.46
N SER A 24 -4.86 7.68 -5.86
CA SER A 24 -5.31 8.67 -4.88
C SER A 24 -6.46 8.15 -4.01
N ALA A 25 -7.37 7.39 -4.58
CA ALA A 25 -8.46 6.78 -3.81
C ALA A 25 -7.92 5.75 -2.81
N ALA A 26 -6.93 4.97 -3.22
CA ALA A 26 -6.29 4.00 -2.33
C ALA A 26 -5.59 4.69 -1.17
N ILE A 27 -4.86 5.75 -1.44
CA ILE A 27 -4.17 6.52 -0.41
C ILE A 27 -5.16 7.12 0.58
N LYS A 28 -6.24 7.71 0.10
CA LYS A 28 -7.28 8.27 0.96
C LYS A 28 -7.91 7.22 1.86
N LYS A 29 -8.17 6.04 1.33
CA LYS A 29 -8.74 4.96 2.12
C LYS A 29 -7.75 4.47 3.17
N ALA A 30 -6.48 4.36 2.81
CA ALA A 30 -5.45 3.97 3.76
C ALA A 30 -5.35 4.99 4.90
N GLU A 31 -5.40 6.28 4.60
CA GLU A 31 -5.36 7.33 5.62
C GLU A 31 -6.47 7.20 6.65
N LYS A 32 -7.63 6.74 6.24
CA LYS A 32 -8.77 6.55 7.14
C LYS A 32 -8.64 5.32 8.03
N LYS A 33 -7.87 4.33 7.60
CA LYS A 33 -7.77 3.06 8.30
C LYS A 33 -6.48 2.86 9.06
N ILE A 34 -5.43 3.53 8.64
CA ILE A 34 -4.08 3.35 9.18
C ILE A 34 -3.44 4.70 9.38
N LYS A 35 -2.79 4.93 10.51
CA LYS A 35 -1.94 6.11 10.67
C LYS A 35 -0.59 5.82 10.05
N PHE A 36 -0.23 6.59 9.06
CA PHE A 36 1.03 6.38 8.37
C PHE A 36 1.63 7.67 7.84
N LYS A 37 2.91 7.58 7.48
CA LYS A 37 3.56 8.57 6.65
C LYS A 37 3.87 7.89 5.32
N PHE A 38 3.74 8.62 4.25
CA PHE A 38 4.17 8.13 2.95
C PHE A 38 5.68 8.01 2.96
N THR A 39 6.21 6.86 2.64
CA THR A 39 7.64 6.64 2.68
C THR A 39 8.27 6.40 1.34
N GLU A 40 7.73 5.51 0.54
CA GLU A 40 8.38 5.13 -0.69
C GLU A 40 7.40 4.60 -1.71
N ARG A 41 7.62 4.96 -2.96
CA ARG A 41 6.87 4.42 -4.08
C ARG A 41 7.85 3.72 -5.01
N GLU A 42 7.71 2.41 -5.14
CA GLU A 42 8.54 1.62 -6.01
C GLU A 42 7.79 1.26 -7.28
N GLU A 43 8.38 1.55 -8.41
CA GLU A 43 7.84 1.11 -9.70
C GLU A 43 8.68 -0.05 -10.22
N LYS A 44 8.05 -1.19 -10.30
CA LYS A 44 8.68 -2.40 -10.86
C LYS A 44 8.07 -2.70 -12.21
N LYS A 45 8.67 -3.62 -12.92
CA LYS A 45 8.23 -4.01 -14.25
C LYS A 45 6.76 -4.44 -14.29
N ASN A 46 6.32 -5.17 -13.30
CA ASN A 46 4.98 -5.77 -13.27
C ASN A 46 4.06 -5.22 -12.21
N GLU A 47 4.54 -4.31 -11.38
CA GLU A 47 3.72 -3.76 -10.31
C GLU A 47 4.28 -2.46 -9.76
N ILE A 48 3.40 -1.72 -9.09
CA ILE A 48 3.78 -0.53 -8.35
C ILE A 48 3.45 -0.79 -6.90
N ARG A 49 4.39 -0.53 -6.00
CA ARG A 49 4.19 -0.68 -4.56
C ARG A 49 4.39 0.65 -3.86
N ILE A 50 3.50 0.96 -2.93
CA ILE A 50 3.63 2.16 -2.09
C ILE A 50 3.73 1.68 -0.66
N TRP A 51 4.88 1.95 -0.05
CA TRP A 51 5.14 1.55 1.33
C TRP A 51 4.67 2.63 2.28
N LEU A 52 3.97 2.22 3.33
CA LEU A 52 3.40 3.11 4.34
C LEU A 52 4.01 2.75 5.69
N ASP A 53 4.80 3.67 6.23
CA ASP A 53 5.44 3.46 7.52
C ASP A 53 4.87 4.41 8.56
N ASP A 54 4.98 4.04 9.83
CA ASP A 54 4.61 4.92 10.91
C ASP A 54 5.74 5.90 11.26
N GLU A 55 5.56 6.67 12.32
CA GLU A 55 6.55 7.64 12.75
C GLU A 55 7.88 7.01 13.18
N LYS A 56 7.85 5.75 13.54
CA LYS A 56 9.03 5.00 13.97
C LYS A 56 9.68 4.23 12.84
N HIS A 57 9.28 4.52 11.60
CA HIS A 57 9.76 3.83 10.41
C HIS A 57 9.43 2.34 10.37
N MET A 58 8.37 1.95 11.07
CA MET A 58 7.88 0.58 11.00
C MET A 58 6.78 0.48 9.95
N PRO A 59 6.83 -0.54 9.09
CA PRO A 59 5.80 -0.67 8.07
C PRO A 59 4.43 -0.98 8.68
N VAL A 60 3.44 -0.21 8.28
CA VAL A 60 2.07 -0.37 8.76
C VAL A 60 1.08 -0.69 7.65
N GLY A 61 1.48 -0.51 6.42
CA GLY A 61 0.63 -0.84 5.29
C GLY A 61 1.39 -0.84 3.98
N ILE A 62 0.73 -1.35 2.96
CA ILE A 62 1.28 -1.36 1.62
C ILE A 62 0.13 -1.25 0.62
N ILE A 63 0.34 -0.47 -0.42
CA ILE A 63 -0.58 -0.37 -1.54
C ILE A 63 0.09 -1.01 -2.74
N VAL A 64 -0.59 -1.94 -3.37
CA VAL A 64 -0.05 -2.67 -4.52
C VAL A 64 -0.96 -2.50 -5.71
N HIS A 65 -0.37 -2.17 -6.85
CA HIS A 65 -1.07 -2.11 -8.12
C HIS A 65 -0.32 -3.00 -9.11
N LYS A 66 -0.96 -4.05 -9.53
CA LYS A 66 -0.37 -4.95 -10.53
C LYS A 66 -0.65 -4.45 -11.94
N LEU A 67 0.41 -4.33 -12.70
CA LEU A 67 0.32 -3.91 -14.09
C LEU A 67 -0.07 -5.09 -14.96
N LYS A 68 -0.92 -4.82 -15.93
CA LYS A 68 -1.35 -5.90 -16.81
C LYS A 68 -0.25 -6.39 -17.73
N GLY A 69 -0.18 -7.64 -17.76
CA GLY A 69 0.08 -8.41 -18.90
C GLY A 69 1.25 -8.19 -19.72
N THR A 70 2.05 -8.23 -19.27
CA THR A 70 3.11 -8.32 -20.19
C THR A 70 3.86 -9.60 -20.03
#